data_96c75bf0f845ad22b964c76c54508fc2
#
_entry.id   96c75bf0f845ad22b964c76c54508fc2
#
_cell.length_a   1.000
_cell.length_b   1.000
_cell.length_c   1.000
_cell.angle_alpha   90.00
_cell.angle_beta   90.00
_cell.angle_gamma   90.00
#
_symmetry.space_group_name_H-M   'P 1'
#
loop_
_entity.id
_entity.type
_entity.pdbx_description
1 polymer ?
#
loop_
_entity_poly.entity_id
_entity_poly.type
_entity_poly.pdbx_seq_one_letter_code
_entity_poly.pdbx_strand_id
1 'polypeptide(L)'
;VLIRDLNYNEITELAELAKKTYAETFGDSMSSEDLAIEFEVNRFEKYFKSVFNVDTILVAIISSKIAGYIQLSDAKVNIKNGPKPTNKDKAVNALYVGADYQSKGVGRSLMDAAFTHNYLQHAKNIYIDVWDKNTKALNFYKKYGFKVVGICDVIVNGKCVDEDLVLMRPFNLQG
;
A
#
# COMPACT_ATOMS: atom_id res chain seq x y z
N VAL A 1 -4.76 -12.05 15.58
CA VAL A 1 -5.08 -11.31 14.36
C VAL A 1 -5.49 -12.33 13.30
N LEU A 2 -6.67 -12.16 12.72
CA LEU A 2 -7.10 -12.93 11.55
C LEU A 2 -6.79 -12.11 10.28
N ILE A 3 -6.06 -12.71 9.32
CA ILE A 3 -5.82 -12.11 8.01
C ILE A 3 -6.62 -12.89 6.97
N ARG A 4 -7.36 -12.19 6.13
CA ARG A 4 -8.15 -12.76 5.03
C ARG A 4 -8.41 -11.74 3.93
N ASP A 5 -8.93 -12.21 2.81
CA ASP A 5 -9.44 -11.32 1.76
C ASP A 5 -10.57 -10.42 2.28
N LEU A 6 -10.64 -9.21 1.70
CA LEU A 6 -11.72 -8.26 1.93
C LEU A 6 -13.05 -8.83 1.41
N ASN A 7 -14.12 -8.73 2.19
CA ASN A 7 -15.47 -8.97 1.68
C ASN A 7 -16.07 -7.68 1.08
N TYR A 8 -16.89 -7.80 0.08
CA TYR A 8 -17.49 -6.65 -0.61
C TYR A 8 -18.31 -5.74 0.31
N ASN A 9 -19.03 -6.31 1.27
CA ASN A 9 -19.85 -5.57 2.24
C ASN A 9 -19.01 -4.81 3.30
N GLU A 10 -17.71 -5.00 3.35
CA GLU A 10 -16.79 -4.33 4.27
C GLU A 10 -16.08 -3.11 3.63
N ILE A 11 -16.36 -2.82 2.36
CA ILE A 11 -15.70 -1.72 1.63
C ILE A 11 -15.91 -0.36 2.31
N THR A 12 -17.09 -0.11 2.88
CA THR A 12 -17.38 1.15 3.62
C THR A 12 -16.45 1.28 4.83
N GLU A 13 -16.33 0.22 5.64
CA GLU A 13 -15.43 0.21 6.81
C GLU A 13 -13.96 0.38 6.39
N LEU A 14 -13.55 -0.32 5.33
CA LEU A 14 -12.20 -0.18 4.77
C LEU A 14 -11.91 1.25 4.31
N ALA A 15 -12.85 1.89 3.60
CA ALA A 15 -12.68 3.25 3.12
C ALA A 15 -12.51 4.26 4.26
N GLU A 16 -13.28 4.11 5.34
CA GLU A 16 -13.12 4.96 6.53
C GLU A 16 -11.76 4.76 7.20
N LEU A 17 -11.30 3.53 7.34
CA LEU A 17 -9.96 3.24 7.85
C LEU A 17 -8.88 3.85 6.93
N ALA A 18 -9.01 3.68 5.62
CA ALA A 18 -8.04 4.17 4.65
C ALA A 18 -7.90 5.70 4.69
N LYS A 19 -9.02 6.43 4.76
CA LYS A 19 -9.02 7.90 4.92
C LYS A 19 -8.33 8.32 6.21
N LYS A 20 -8.71 7.70 7.33
CA LYS A 20 -8.17 8.02 8.64
C LYS A 20 -6.64 7.80 8.69
N THR A 21 -6.18 6.63 8.28
CA THR A 21 -4.75 6.28 8.32
C THR A 21 -3.91 7.11 7.36
N TYR A 22 -4.47 7.48 6.20
CA TYR A 22 -3.81 8.37 5.25
C TYR A 22 -3.66 9.79 5.83
N ALA A 23 -4.73 10.34 6.41
CA ALA A 23 -4.69 11.65 7.07
C ALA A 23 -3.70 11.68 8.25
N GLU A 24 -3.64 10.61 9.05
CA GLU A 24 -2.67 10.47 10.15
C GLU A 24 -1.21 10.45 9.65
N THR A 25 -0.97 9.98 8.43
CA THR A 25 0.38 9.86 7.86
C THR A 25 0.82 11.14 7.13
N PHE A 26 -0.07 11.76 6.37
CA PHE A 26 0.26 12.81 5.41
C PHE A 26 -0.46 14.14 5.66
N GLY A 27 -1.43 14.19 6.58
CA GLY A 27 -2.29 15.37 6.79
C GLY A 27 -1.53 16.64 7.11
N ASP A 28 -0.40 16.54 7.84
CA ASP A 28 0.44 17.71 8.18
C ASP A 28 1.29 18.20 6.99
N SER A 29 1.46 17.39 5.94
CA SER A 29 2.28 17.70 4.76
C SER A 29 1.48 18.09 3.52
N MET A 30 0.15 17.96 3.56
CA MET A 30 -0.76 18.25 2.45
C MET A 30 -1.72 19.38 2.80
N SER A 31 -2.13 20.16 1.78
CA SER A 31 -3.25 21.09 1.95
C SER A 31 -4.56 20.33 2.19
N SER A 32 -5.53 20.97 2.86
CA SER A 32 -6.85 20.37 3.06
C SER A 32 -7.56 20.06 1.73
N GLU A 33 -7.30 20.87 0.69
CA GLU A 33 -7.85 20.67 -0.65
C GLU A 33 -7.23 19.44 -1.33
N ASP A 34 -5.90 19.32 -1.31
CA ASP A 34 -5.20 18.17 -1.89
C ASP A 34 -5.56 16.87 -1.18
N LEU A 35 -5.70 16.91 0.16
CA LEU A 35 -6.14 15.78 0.96
C LEU A 35 -7.57 15.33 0.60
N ALA A 36 -8.48 16.27 0.37
CA ALA A 36 -9.84 15.98 -0.06
C ALA A 36 -9.87 15.32 -1.45
N ILE A 37 -9.05 15.81 -2.38
CA ILE A 37 -8.92 15.23 -3.72
C ILE A 37 -8.34 13.81 -3.64
N GLU A 38 -7.29 13.60 -2.85
CA GLU A 38 -6.68 12.28 -2.66
C GLU A 38 -7.69 11.27 -2.07
N PHE A 39 -8.53 11.71 -1.11
CA PHE A 39 -9.60 10.88 -0.59
C PHE A 39 -10.59 10.49 -1.67
N GLU A 40 -11.05 11.45 -2.46
CA GLU A 40 -12.02 11.19 -3.53
C GLU A 40 -11.48 10.20 -4.57
N VAL A 41 -10.23 10.33 -4.96
CA VAL A 41 -9.62 9.49 -6.00
C VAL A 41 -9.26 8.11 -5.51
N ASN A 42 -8.65 7.99 -4.31
CA ASN A 42 -7.95 6.78 -3.90
C ASN A 42 -8.43 6.17 -2.57
N ARG A 43 -9.34 6.81 -1.83
CA ARG A 43 -9.70 6.37 -0.48
C ARG A 43 -11.21 6.30 -0.21
N PHE A 44 -12.04 6.61 -1.20
CA PHE A 44 -13.50 6.47 -1.08
C PHE A 44 -13.97 5.07 -1.45
N GLU A 45 -15.18 4.73 -1.04
CA GLU A 45 -15.84 3.49 -1.43
C GLU A 45 -15.84 3.24 -2.94
N LYS A 46 -16.03 4.30 -3.74
CA LYS A 46 -16.03 4.21 -5.22
C LYS A 46 -14.72 3.64 -5.73
N TYR A 47 -13.58 4.08 -5.19
CA TYR A 47 -12.28 3.53 -5.54
C TYR A 47 -12.20 2.04 -5.18
N PHE A 48 -12.46 1.67 -3.93
CA PHE A 48 -12.37 0.27 -3.50
C PHE A 48 -13.33 -0.64 -4.24
N LYS A 49 -14.54 -0.17 -4.56
CA LYS A 49 -15.49 -0.90 -5.42
C LYS A 49 -14.93 -1.12 -6.83
N SER A 50 -14.21 -0.15 -7.40
CA SER A 50 -13.63 -0.26 -8.75
C SER A 50 -12.46 -1.26 -8.82
N VAL A 51 -11.71 -1.43 -7.74
CA VAL A 51 -10.54 -2.32 -7.69
C VAL A 51 -10.83 -3.67 -7.03
N PHE A 52 -12.00 -3.89 -6.46
CA PHE A 52 -12.36 -5.07 -5.66
C PHE A 52 -12.14 -6.40 -6.40
N ASN A 53 -12.43 -6.46 -7.71
CA ASN A 53 -12.23 -7.65 -8.54
C ASN A 53 -10.96 -7.59 -9.42
N VAL A 54 -10.13 -6.56 -9.24
CA VAL A 54 -8.91 -6.32 -10.03
C VAL A 54 -7.67 -6.53 -9.17
N ASP A 55 -7.67 -5.91 -8.00
CA ASP A 55 -6.61 -5.99 -7.02
C ASP A 55 -6.91 -7.05 -5.95
N THR A 56 -5.89 -7.48 -5.23
CA THR A 56 -6.05 -8.29 -4.02
C THR A 56 -5.94 -7.38 -2.81
N ILE A 57 -6.96 -7.39 -1.96
CA ILE A 57 -6.97 -6.61 -0.71
C ILE A 57 -7.14 -7.59 0.46
N LEU A 58 -6.09 -7.68 1.30
CA LEU A 58 -6.15 -8.45 2.55
C LEU A 58 -6.42 -7.48 3.70
N VAL A 59 -7.26 -7.91 4.63
CA VAL A 59 -7.61 -7.18 5.84
C VAL A 59 -7.18 -7.93 7.09
N ALA A 60 -6.72 -7.19 8.08
CA ALA A 60 -6.45 -7.69 9.43
C ALA A 60 -7.66 -7.43 10.32
N ILE A 61 -8.25 -8.50 10.87
CA ILE A 61 -9.42 -8.41 11.73
C ILE A 61 -9.01 -8.60 13.20
N ILE A 62 -9.39 -7.66 14.04
CA ILE A 62 -9.24 -7.69 15.50
C ILE A 62 -10.58 -7.26 16.12
N SER A 63 -11.14 -8.08 17.02
CA SER A 63 -12.43 -7.80 17.67
C SER A 63 -13.54 -7.43 16.68
N SER A 64 -13.63 -8.17 15.57
CA SER A 64 -14.61 -8.00 14.49
C SER A 64 -14.52 -6.67 13.74
N LYS A 65 -13.40 -5.95 13.82
CA LYS A 65 -13.13 -4.69 13.10
C LYS A 65 -11.91 -4.81 12.21
N ILE A 66 -11.89 -4.06 11.12
CA ILE A 66 -10.70 -3.92 10.27
C ILE A 66 -9.68 -3.07 11.00
N ALA A 67 -8.58 -3.71 11.44
CA ALA A 67 -7.46 -3.07 12.14
C ALA A 67 -6.38 -2.53 11.19
N GLY A 68 -6.34 -3.04 9.96
CA GLY A 68 -5.39 -2.65 8.93
C GLY A 68 -5.66 -3.40 7.63
N TYR A 69 -5.00 -2.99 6.55
CA TYR A 69 -5.12 -3.63 5.25
C TYR A 69 -3.84 -3.54 4.44
N ILE A 70 -3.69 -4.43 3.47
CA ILE A 70 -2.69 -4.40 2.43
C ILE A 70 -3.38 -4.57 1.08
N GLN A 71 -3.02 -3.74 0.09
CA GLN A 71 -3.53 -3.82 -1.28
C GLN A 71 -2.40 -4.18 -2.23
N LEU A 72 -2.62 -5.20 -3.04
CA LEU A 72 -1.69 -5.74 -4.02
C LEU A 72 -2.27 -5.56 -5.42
N SER A 73 -1.45 -5.10 -6.35
CA SER A 73 -1.85 -4.91 -7.76
C SER A 73 -0.71 -5.25 -8.72
N ASP A 74 -0.97 -5.12 -10.01
CA ASP A 74 0.10 -5.07 -11.01
C ASP A 74 0.95 -3.81 -10.82
N ALA A 75 2.27 -3.94 -10.98
CA ALA A 75 3.18 -2.81 -10.83
C ALA A 75 3.02 -1.85 -12.02
N LYS A 76 2.63 -0.61 -11.74
CA LYS A 76 2.41 0.46 -12.74
C LYS A 76 3.20 1.75 -12.45
N VAL A 77 4.07 1.72 -11.45
CA VAL A 77 4.84 2.89 -11.04
C VAL A 77 5.75 3.38 -12.18
N ASN A 78 5.74 4.69 -12.43
CA ASN A 78 6.64 5.32 -13.41
C ASN A 78 7.92 5.78 -12.71
N ILE A 79 8.97 4.97 -12.80
CA ILE A 79 10.23 5.19 -12.09
C ILE A 79 11.14 6.08 -12.92
N LYS A 80 11.57 7.18 -12.33
CA LYS A 80 12.63 8.03 -12.87
C LYS A 80 13.99 7.36 -12.63
N ASN A 81 14.79 7.25 -13.68
CA ASN A 81 16.17 6.73 -13.63
C ASN A 81 16.29 5.33 -12.97
N GLY A 82 15.27 4.49 -13.15
CA GLY A 82 15.23 3.15 -12.57
C GLY A 82 14.63 2.09 -13.51
N PRO A 83 14.57 0.82 -13.06
CA PRO A 83 14.02 -0.27 -13.86
C PRO A 83 12.51 -0.07 -14.04
N LYS A 84 12.04 -0.17 -15.29
CA LYS A 84 10.61 -0.11 -15.58
C LYS A 84 9.95 -1.44 -15.22
N PRO A 85 8.83 -1.41 -14.46
CA PRO A 85 8.04 -2.61 -14.20
C PRO A 85 7.54 -3.26 -15.49
N THR A 86 7.41 -4.57 -15.48
CA THR A 86 6.87 -5.40 -16.54
C THR A 86 5.54 -6.02 -16.10
N ASN A 87 4.85 -6.71 -17.00
CA ASN A 87 3.62 -7.44 -16.68
C ASN A 87 3.80 -8.63 -15.71
N LYS A 88 5.06 -8.99 -15.39
CA LYS A 88 5.40 -10.00 -14.40
C LYS A 88 5.69 -9.41 -13.01
N ASP A 89 5.63 -8.11 -12.89
CA ASP A 89 5.94 -7.41 -11.65
C ASP A 89 4.65 -7.01 -10.94
N LYS A 90 4.66 -7.09 -9.62
CA LYS A 90 3.54 -6.74 -8.75
C LYS A 90 3.91 -5.57 -7.84
N ALA A 91 2.92 -4.97 -7.23
CA ALA A 91 3.11 -3.86 -6.30
C ALA A 91 2.34 -4.07 -5.01
N VAL A 92 2.88 -3.53 -3.92
CA VAL A 92 2.15 -3.22 -2.70
C VAL A 92 1.72 -1.76 -2.81
N ASN A 93 0.45 -1.51 -3.18
CA ASN A 93 -0.07 -0.16 -3.35
C ASN A 93 -0.37 0.54 -2.04
N ALA A 94 -0.72 -0.22 -1.02
CA ALA A 94 -1.05 0.29 0.30
C ALA A 94 -0.74 -0.74 1.37
N LEU A 95 -0.22 -0.29 2.50
CA LEU A 95 -0.13 -1.04 3.75
C LEU A 95 -0.38 -0.07 4.88
N TYR A 96 -1.57 -0.10 5.44
CA TYR A 96 -1.96 0.79 6.53
C TYR A 96 -2.50 0.01 7.72
N VAL A 97 -2.16 0.47 8.90
CA VAL A 97 -2.61 -0.08 10.19
C VAL A 97 -3.13 1.07 11.04
N GLY A 98 -4.35 0.95 11.52
CA GLY A 98 -4.95 1.95 12.40
C GLY A 98 -4.09 2.21 13.63
N ALA A 99 -4.04 3.47 14.10
CA ALA A 99 -3.14 3.92 15.17
C ALA A 99 -3.21 3.02 16.42
N ASP A 100 -4.41 2.63 16.84
CA ASP A 100 -4.65 1.78 18.01
C ASP A 100 -4.06 0.36 17.89
N TYR A 101 -3.75 -0.07 16.67
CA TYR A 101 -3.25 -1.41 16.34
C TYR A 101 -1.80 -1.42 15.88
N GLN A 102 -1.15 -0.26 15.78
CA GLN A 102 0.26 -0.15 15.43
C GLN A 102 1.16 -0.74 16.51
N SER A 103 2.37 -1.13 16.13
CA SER A 103 3.39 -1.73 17.01
C SER A 103 2.98 -3.07 17.67
N LYS A 104 1.84 -3.65 17.26
CA LYS A 104 1.31 -4.94 17.72
C LYS A 104 1.53 -6.09 16.71
N GLY A 105 2.38 -5.89 15.72
CA GLY A 105 2.70 -6.89 14.69
C GLY A 105 1.70 -7.00 13.54
N VAL A 106 0.62 -6.20 13.51
CA VAL A 106 -0.42 -6.26 12.48
C VAL A 106 0.14 -6.05 11.07
N GLY A 107 0.99 -5.03 10.87
CA GLY A 107 1.62 -4.77 9.58
C GLY A 107 2.51 -5.93 9.13
N ARG A 108 3.21 -6.60 10.06
CA ARG A 108 3.99 -7.81 9.76
C ARG A 108 3.06 -8.93 9.31
N SER A 109 1.99 -9.20 10.05
CA SER A 109 1.03 -10.27 9.72
C SER A 109 0.41 -10.06 8.33
N LEU A 110 0.07 -8.81 7.96
CA LEU A 110 -0.43 -8.46 6.63
C LEU A 110 0.60 -8.72 5.54
N MET A 111 1.85 -8.31 5.76
CA MET A 111 2.93 -8.50 4.79
C MET A 111 3.28 -9.99 4.62
N ASP A 112 3.37 -10.75 5.72
CA ASP A 112 3.65 -12.19 5.69
C ASP A 112 2.52 -12.95 4.95
N ALA A 113 1.26 -12.59 5.19
CA ALA A 113 0.12 -13.13 4.46
C ALA A 113 0.17 -12.78 2.97
N ALA A 114 0.52 -11.55 2.61
CA ALA A 114 0.68 -11.14 1.22
C ALA A 114 1.75 -11.95 0.50
N PHE A 115 2.89 -12.21 1.13
CA PHE A 115 3.95 -13.02 0.54
C PHE A 115 3.59 -14.49 0.32
N THR A 116 2.61 -15.02 1.05
CA THR A 116 2.09 -16.37 0.84
C THR A 116 0.84 -16.42 -0.03
N HIS A 117 0.27 -15.26 -0.39
CA HIS A 117 -0.93 -15.17 -1.20
C HIS A 117 -0.67 -15.51 -2.67
N ASN A 118 -1.58 -16.26 -3.30
CA ASN A 118 -1.46 -16.72 -4.71
C ASN A 118 -1.20 -15.57 -5.70
N TYR A 119 -1.70 -14.38 -5.43
CA TYR A 119 -1.51 -13.21 -6.29
C TYR A 119 -0.03 -12.87 -6.52
N LEU A 120 0.83 -13.07 -5.54
CA LEU A 120 2.26 -12.80 -5.65
C LEU A 120 3.10 -13.99 -6.09
N GLN A 121 2.56 -15.23 -6.08
CA GLN A 121 3.35 -16.45 -6.31
C GLN A 121 4.09 -16.51 -7.66
N HIS A 122 3.62 -15.78 -8.66
CA HIS A 122 4.24 -15.70 -9.98
C HIS A 122 4.90 -14.36 -10.28
N ALA A 123 5.01 -13.50 -9.28
CA ALA A 123 5.68 -12.21 -9.44
C ALA A 123 7.18 -12.41 -9.65
N LYS A 124 7.76 -11.63 -10.56
CA LYS A 124 9.22 -11.55 -10.72
C LYS A 124 9.82 -10.62 -9.66
N ASN A 125 9.27 -9.42 -9.55
CA ASN A 125 9.65 -8.43 -8.56
C ASN A 125 8.39 -7.85 -7.90
N ILE A 126 8.57 -7.34 -6.68
CA ILE A 126 7.55 -6.57 -5.97
C ILE A 126 8.07 -5.14 -5.80
N TYR A 127 7.24 -4.18 -6.19
CA TYR A 127 7.51 -2.75 -6.07
C TYR A 127 6.63 -2.12 -4.99
N ILE A 128 7.12 -1.05 -4.41
CA ILE A 128 6.39 -0.18 -3.49
C ILE A 128 6.98 1.22 -3.55
N ASP A 129 6.14 2.23 -3.58
CA ASP A 129 6.53 3.62 -3.43
C ASP A 129 6.30 4.06 -1.99
N VAL A 130 7.23 4.83 -1.46
CA VAL A 130 7.25 5.26 -0.05
C VAL A 130 7.75 6.69 0.03
N TRP A 131 6.99 7.53 0.72
CA TRP A 131 7.43 8.88 1.04
C TRP A 131 8.79 8.87 1.74
N ASP A 132 9.73 9.68 1.28
CA ASP A 132 11.11 9.68 1.75
C ASP A 132 11.27 10.02 3.24
N LYS A 133 10.31 10.81 3.78
CA LYS A 133 10.26 11.17 5.20
C LYS A 133 9.60 10.12 6.10
N ASN A 134 8.95 9.10 5.51
CA ASN A 134 8.36 8.00 6.27
C ASN A 134 9.41 6.96 6.67
N THR A 135 10.33 7.36 7.54
CA THR A 135 11.44 6.51 8.01
C THR A 135 10.98 5.21 8.65
N LYS A 136 9.80 5.21 9.30
CA LYS A 136 9.19 4.01 9.89
C LYS A 136 8.85 2.97 8.81
N ALA A 137 8.19 3.39 7.73
CA ALA A 137 7.86 2.52 6.61
C ALA A 137 9.12 2.06 5.86
N LEU A 138 10.07 2.95 5.59
CA LEU A 138 11.33 2.61 4.94
C LEU A 138 12.11 1.53 5.72
N ASN A 139 12.22 1.67 7.03
CA ASN A 139 12.87 0.68 7.89
C ASN A 139 12.09 -0.64 7.93
N PHE A 140 10.77 -0.59 7.88
CA PHE A 140 9.93 -1.79 7.81
C PHE A 140 10.19 -2.57 6.51
N TYR A 141 10.11 -1.91 5.35
CA TYR A 141 10.33 -2.58 4.06
C TYR A 141 11.76 -3.05 3.85
N LYS A 142 12.75 -2.31 4.39
CA LYS A 142 14.17 -2.75 4.36
C LYS A 142 14.34 -4.10 5.05
N LYS A 143 13.64 -4.36 6.16
CA LYS A 143 13.68 -5.68 6.84
C LYS A 143 13.09 -6.81 6.00
N TYR A 144 12.20 -6.50 5.04
CA TYR A 144 11.68 -7.44 4.06
C TYR A 144 12.56 -7.56 2.80
N GLY A 145 13.75 -6.96 2.79
CA GLY A 145 14.71 -7.07 1.68
C GLY A 145 14.43 -6.12 0.52
N PHE A 146 13.53 -5.15 0.68
CA PHE A 146 13.33 -4.10 -0.32
C PHE A 146 14.52 -3.14 -0.35
N LYS A 147 14.89 -2.72 -1.56
CA LYS A 147 15.98 -1.75 -1.82
C LYS A 147 15.45 -0.62 -2.68
N VAL A 148 15.92 0.59 -2.46
CA VAL A 148 15.61 1.75 -3.30
C VAL A 148 16.19 1.54 -4.70
N VAL A 149 15.36 1.70 -5.72
CA VAL A 149 15.72 1.53 -7.13
C VAL A 149 15.48 2.78 -7.98
N GLY A 150 14.84 3.80 -7.43
CA GLY A 150 14.57 5.07 -8.10
C GLY A 150 13.58 5.92 -7.32
N ILE A 151 13.03 6.91 -8.00
CA ILE A 151 12.00 7.82 -7.49
C ILE A 151 10.83 7.89 -8.47
N CYS A 152 9.65 8.25 -7.98
CA CYS A 152 8.49 8.56 -8.80
C CYS A 152 7.81 9.84 -8.34
N ASP A 153 7.10 10.51 -9.26
CA ASP A 153 6.31 11.69 -8.93
C ASP A 153 5.05 11.30 -8.16
N VAL A 154 4.74 12.08 -7.12
CA VAL A 154 3.44 12.09 -6.47
C VAL A 154 2.57 13.13 -7.16
N ILE A 155 1.57 12.68 -7.89
CA ILE A 155 0.69 13.56 -8.67
C ILE A 155 -0.64 13.69 -7.96
N VAL A 156 -1.00 14.91 -7.56
CA VAL A 156 -2.31 15.27 -7.02
C VAL A 156 -2.90 16.36 -7.90
N ASN A 157 -4.13 16.16 -8.37
CA ASN A 157 -4.83 17.10 -9.25
C ASN A 157 -4.00 17.52 -10.49
N GLY A 158 -3.29 16.55 -11.09
CA GLY A 158 -2.44 16.78 -12.28
C GLY A 158 -1.15 17.56 -12.02
N LYS A 159 -0.82 17.84 -10.77
CA LYS A 159 0.41 18.54 -10.38
C LYS A 159 1.32 17.58 -9.60
N CYS A 160 2.62 17.65 -9.87
CA CYS A 160 3.62 16.98 -9.02
C CYS A 160 3.73 17.77 -7.71
N VAL A 161 3.35 17.15 -6.61
CA VAL A 161 3.36 17.77 -5.27
C VAL A 161 4.53 17.29 -4.42
N ASP A 162 5.06 16.10 -4.69
CA ASP A 162 6.21 15.51 -3.99
C ASP A 162 6.83 14.39 -4.84
N GLU A 163 7.88 13.75 -4.34
CA GLU A 163 8.50 12.57 -4.93
C GLU A 163 8.60 11.46 -3.88
N ASP A 164 8.23 10.25 -4.26
CA ASP A 164 8.39 9.07 -3.44
C ASP A 164 9.61 8.25 -3.86
N LEU A 165 10.23 7.60 -2.89
CA LEU A 165 11.23 6.56 -3.16
C LEU A 165 10.54 5.31 -3.66
N VAL A 166 11.00 4.77 -4.77
CA VAL A 166 10.55 3.48 -5.27
C VAL A 166 11.49 2.39 -4.76
N LEU A 167 10.93 1.45 -4.03
CA LEU A 167 11.63 0.28 -3.52
C LEU A 167 11.21 -0.95 -4.32
N MET A 168 12.14 -1.88 -4.49
CA MET A 168 11.91 -3.16 -5.17
C MET A 168 12.61 -4.28 -4.44
N ARG A 169 11.98 -5.45 -4.44
CA ARG A 169 12.65 -6.73 -4.13
C ARG A 169 12.27 -7.80 -5.15
N PRO A 170 13.19 -8.69 -5.56
CA PRO A 170 12.83 -9.91 -6.26
C PRO A 170 11.92 -10.80 -5.38
N PHE A 171 10.88 -11.42 -5.97
CA PHE A 171 9.98 -12.27 -5.19
C PHE A 171 10.64 -13.59 -4.82
N ASN A 172 11.32 -14.22 -5.78
CA ASN A 172 12.01 -15.50 -5.58
C ASN A 172 13.48 -15.28 -5.19
N LEU A 173 13.73 -14.73 -4.00
CA LEU A 173 15.00 -14.97 -3.32
C LEU A 173 14.81 -16.29 -2.56
N GLN A 174 14.97 -17.43 -3.24
CA GLN A 174 15.40 -18.65 -2.57
C GLN A 174 16.81 -18.35 -2.03
N GLY A 175 16.86 -18.07 -0.74
CA GLY A 175 18.05 -18.07 0.06
C GLY A 175 18.11 -19.35 0.81
#